data_1787d3a390ff6b9b482fd13b475ac1e3
#
_entry.id   1787d3a390ff6b9b482fd13b475ac1e3
#
_cell.length_a   1.000
_cell.length_b   1.000
_cell.length_c   1.000
_cell.angle_alpha   90.00
_cell.angle_beta   90.00
_cell.angle_gamma   90.00
#
_symmetry.space_group_name_H-M   'P 1'
#
loop_
_entity.id
_entity.type
_entity.pdbx_description
1 polymer ?
#
loop_
_entity_poly.entity_id
_entity_poly.type
_entity_poly.pdbx_seq_one_letter_code
_entity_poly.pdbx_strand_id
1 'polypeptide(L)'
;WTVDPIDGTKGFRSARHYALCLALIENERATVGVLSCPTLVMGKNLLDIGSDEQYGTVYAALKGHGAWKFQPANGVTQLPNSAVRLLRPKHAAPTWRVCDSIEGGSRAERMRGIMSATGLTWNSVSLDSQCKYALVAEGVADCFMRVPASYGAEKVWDHAPGAVVAEEAGAMVSDLAGKPLIFAGDSLDQNVGTLACDGEIYPVICATASTHLGRATKSLESKSTEPKSTGLQG
;
A
#
# COMPACT_ATOMS: atom_id res chain seq x y z
N TRP A 1 -8.15 -7.09 -16.75
CA TRP A 1 -7.61 -5.80 -16.37
C TRP A 1 -8.44 -5.19 -15.24
N THR A 2 -7.79 -4.51 -14.32
CA THR A 2 -8.44 -3.68 -13.31
C THR A 2 -7.88 -2.26 -13.36
N VAL A 3 -8.75 -1.26 -13.11
CA VAL A 3 -8.40 0.17 -13.19
C VAL A 3 -8.98 0.90 -12.00
N ASP A 4 -8.19 1.73 -11.34
CA ASP A 4 -8.68 2.84 -10.53
C ASP A 4 -8.27 4.16 -11.20
N PRO A 5 -9.22 4.90 -11.79
CA PRO A 5 -8.90 6.12 -12.51
C PRO A 5 -8.47 7.28 -11.60
N ILE A 6 -8.84 7.28 -10.33
CA ILE A 6 -8.45 8.29 -9.33
C ILE A 6 -8.40 7.64 -7.96
N ASP A 7 -7.33 6.89 -7.69
CA ASP A 7 -7.05 6.40 -6.34
C ASP A 7 -6.56 7.54 -5.45
N GLY A 8 -7.12 7.64 -4.26
CA GLY A 8 -6.90 8.77 -3.37
C GLY A 8 -7.78 9.97 -3.70
N THR A 9 -9.08 9.76 -3.94
CA THR A 9 -10.08 10.78 -4.31
C THR A 9 -10.08 12.01 -3.39
N LYS A 10 -9.84 11.83 -2.09
CA LYS A 10 -9.73 12.95 -1.14
C LYS A 10 -8.47 13.78 -1.40
N GLY A 11 -7.34 13.12 -1.67
CA GLY A 11 -6.09 13.78 -2.07
C GLY A 11 -6.29 14.59 -3.34
N PHE A 12 -6.89 14.00 -4.36
CA PHE A 12 -7.23 14.66 -5.62
C PHE A 12 -8.07 15.93 -5.40
N ARG A 13 -9.17 15.83 -4.64
CA ARG A 13 -10.05 16.99 -4.33
C ARG A 13 -9.37 18.08 -3.52
N SER A 14 -8.33 17.76 -2.80
CA SER A 14 -7.56 18.70 -1.94
C SER A 14 -6.24 19.13 -2.57
N ALA A 15 -6.04 18.92 -3.88
CA ALA A 15 -4.79 19.20 -4.61
C ALA A 15 -3.56 18.57 -3.93
N ARG A 16 -3.73 17.35 -3.40
CA ARG A 16 -2.67 16.52 -2.80
C ARG A 16 -2.38 15.32 -3.69
N HIS A 17 -1.61 14.35 -3.15
CA HIS A 17 -1.22 13.16 -3.89
C HIS A 17 -2.41 12.24 -4.22
N TYR A 18 -2.42 11.76 -5.45
CA TYR A 18 -3.34 10.78 -5.99
C TYR A 18 -2.64 9.95 -7.07
N ALA A 19 -3.24 8.86 -7.48
CA ALA A 19 -2.70 8.02 -8.55
C ALA A 19 -3.79 7.56 -9.52
N LEU A 20 -3.40 7.32 -10.77
CA LEU A 20 -4.15 6.53 -11.73
C LEU A 20 -3.50 5.15 -11.78
N CYS A 21 -4.29 4.12 -11.62
CA CYS A 21 -3.80 2.78 -11.35
C CYS A 21 -4.36 1.78 -12.36
N LEU A 22 -3.48 0.95 -12.94
CA LEU A 22 -3.85 -0.09 -13.90
C LEU A 22 -3.09 -1.37 -13.56
N ALA A 23 -3.78 -2.51 -13.58
CA ALA A 23 -3.13 -3.81 -13.48
C ALA A 23 -3.74 -4.86 -14.42
N LEU A 24 -2.90 -5.77 -14.90
CA LEU A 24 -3.33 -7.04 -15.47
C LEU A 24 -3.30 -8.11 -14.39
N ILE A 25 -4.41 -8.83 -14.27
CA ILE A 25 -4.53 -9.96 -13.34
C ILE A 25 -4.71 -11.22 -14.18
N GLU A 26 -3.84 -12.22 -13.95
CA GLU A 26 -3.86 -13.52 -14.60
C GLU A 26 -3.75 -14.59 -13.54
N ASN A 27 -4.65 -15.58 -13.57
CA ASN A 27 -4.69 -16.65 -12.57
C ASN A 27 -4.66 -16.13 -11.12
N GLU A 28 -5.49 -15.12 -10.84
CA GLU A 28 -5.63 -14.47 -9.52
C GLU A 28 -4.34 -13.79 -9.02
N ARG A 29 -3.36 -13.53 -9.90
CA ARG A 29 -2.11 -12.84 -9.62
C ARG A 29 -1.99 -11.59 -10.50
N ALA A 30 -1.57 -10.50 -9.92
CA ALA A 30 -1.23 -9.33 -10.70
C ALA A 30 0.12 -9.55 -11.39
N THR A 31 0.14 -9.40 -12.72
CA THR A 31 1.32 -9.64 -13.58
C THR A 31 1.88 -8.36 -14.17
N VAL A 32 1.04 -7.36 -14.44
CA VAL A 32 1.43 -6.01 -14.84
C VAL A 32 0.87 -5.02 -13.84
N GLY A 33 1.68 -4.04 -13.45
CA GLY A 33 1.25 -2.92 -12.61
C GLY A 33 1.74 -1.60 -13.19
N VAL A 34 0.85 -0.61 -13.24
CA VAL A 34 1.18 0.76 -13.64
C VAL A 34 0.54 1.73 -12.65
N LEU A 35 1.35 2.62 -12.11
CA LEU A 35 0.93 3.76 -11.29
C LEU A 35 1.35 5.04 -11.99
N SER A 36 0.42 5.87 -12.39
CA SER A 36 0.70 7.26 -12.75
C SER A 36 0.44 8.14 -11.53
N CYS A 37 1.48 8.78 -11.02
CA CYS A 37 1.46 9.61 -9.83
C CYS A 37 1.72 11.08 -10.23
N PRO A 38 0.69 11.84 -10.61
CA PRO A 38 0.87 13.17 -11.24
C PRO A 38 1.56 14.19 -10.35
N THR A 39 1.52 14.01 -9.05
CA THR A 39 2.10 14.92 -8.06
C THR A 39 3.44 14.45 -7.48
N LEU A 40 3.91 13.24 -7.82
CA LEU A 40 5.25 12.76 -7.46
C LEU A 40 6.23 13.12 -8.58
N VAL A 41 7.09 14.10 -8.35
CA VAL A 41 8.01 14.60 -9.38
C VAL A 41 9.38 13.94 -9.28
N MET A 42 9.81 13.28 -10.35
CA MET A 42 11.12 12.64 -10.44
C MET A 42 12.27 13.63 -10.18
N GLY A 43 13.23 13.23 -9.34
CA GLY A 43 14.38 14.08 -9.00
C GLY A 43 14.12 15.16 -7.97
N LYS A 44 12.90 15.24 -7.42
CA LYS A 44 12.55 16.12 -6.28
C LYS A 44 12.23 15.28 -5.04
N ASN A 45 12.03 15.95 -3.90
CA ASN A 45 11.49 15.29 -2.74
C ASN A 45 10.08 14.79 -3.07
N LEU A 46 9.87 13.49 -3.02
CA LEU A 46 8.59 12.86 -3.40
C LEU A 46 7.42 13.21 -2.47
N LEU A 47 7.70 13.83 -1.32
CA LEU A 47 6.67 14.30 -0.39
C LEU A 47 6.20 15.72 -0.72
N ASP A 48 6.95 16.44 -1.53
CA ASP A 48 6.56 17.79 -1.99
C ASP A 48 5.59 17.66 -3.17
N ILE A 49 4.50 18.37 -3.11
CA ILE A 49 3.53 18.42 -4.22
C ILE A 49 4.16 19.22 -5.36
N GLY A 50 4.27 18.59 -6.54
CA GLY A 50 4.79 19.25 -7.73
C GLY A 50 3.88 20.40 -8.19
N SER A 51 4.49 21.45 -8.74
CA SER A 51 3.75 22.55 -9.37
C SER A 51 3.15 22.09 -10.71
N ASP A 52 2.11 22.77 -11.17
CA ASP A 52 1.33 22.45 -12.38
C ASP A 52 2.14 22.36 -13.69
N GLU A 53 3.37 22.86 -13.70
CA GLU A 53 4.25 22.85 -14.88
C GLU A 53 5.12 21.61 -15.03
N GLN A 54 5.05 20.66 -14.07
CA GLN A 54 5.90 19.47 -14.10
C GLN A 54 5.05 18.20 -14.17
N TYR A 55 5.35 17.39 -15.17
CA TYR A 55 4.80 16.04 -15.27
C TYR A 55 5.22 15.20 -14.06
N GLY A 56 4.26 14.48 -13.47
CA GLY A 56 4.54 13.54 -12.41
C GLY A 56 5.36 12.34 -12.84
N THR A 57 5.39 11.30 -12.03
CA THR A 57 6.13 10.08 -12.30
C THR A 57 5.18 8.93 -12.63
N VAL A 58 5.50 8.17 -13.65
CA VAL A 58 4.89 6.88 -13.96
C VAL A 58 5.81 5.77 -13.47
N TYR A 59 5.23 4.81 -12.76
CA TYR A 59 5.86 3.58 -12.34
C TYR A 59 5.20 2.42 -13.10
N ALA A 60 5.99 1.55 -13.69
CA ALA A 60 5.51 0.40 -14.43
C ALA A 60 6.32 -0.83 -14.07
N ALA A 61 5.66 -1.96 -13.92
CA ALA A 61 6.30 -3.23 -13.62
C ALA A 61 5.65 -4.39 -14.36
N LEU A 62 6.47 -5.37 -14.71
CA LEU A 62 6.05 -6.66 -15.26
C LEU A 62 6.66 -7.75 -14.39
N LYS A 63 5.84 -8.67 -13.91
CA LYS A 63 6.23 -9.77 -13.03
C LYS A 63 7.38 -10.57 -13.60
N GLY A 64 8.47 -10.71 -12.81
CA GLY A 64 9.70 -11.39 -13.21
C GLY A 64 10.64 -10.58 -14.11
N HIS A 65 10.27 -9.35 -14.48
CA HIS A 65 11.07 -8.51 -15.38
C HIS A 65 11.57 -7.21 -14.72
N GLY A 66 11.06 -6.86 -13.53
CA GLY A 66 11.46 -5.69 -12.76
C GLY A 66 10.48 -4.54 -12.88
N ALA A 67 10.81 -3.43 -12.22
CA ALA A 67 10.05 -2.19 -12.21
C ALA A 67 10.88 -1.03 -12.77
N TRP A 68 10.20 -0.05 -13.35
CA TRP A 68 10.78 1.17 -13.90
C TRP A 68 9.98 2.40 -13.50
N LYS A 69 10.65 3.54 -13.49
CA LYS A 69 10.04 4.85 -13.38
C LYS A 69 10.47 5.78 -14.50
N PHE A 70 9.57 6.65 -14.92
CA PHE A 70 9.83 7.63 -15.98
C PHE A 70 8.84 8.80 -15.88
N GLN A 71 9.19 9.91 -16.51
CA GLN A 71 8.25 11.00 -16.72
C GLN A 71 7.36 10.71 -17.94
N PRO A 72 6.05 10.92 -17.85
CA PRO A 72 5.17 10.76 -19.01
C PRO A 72 5.54 11.76 -20.10
N ALA A 73 5.44 11.32 -21.36
CA ALA A 73 5.60 12.17 -22.53
C ALA A 73 4.44 11.88 -23.49
N ASN A 74 4.04 12.90 -24.26
CA ASN A 74 2.98 12.75 -25.24
C ASN A 74 3.35 11.71 -26.30
N GLY A 75 2.38 10.84 -26.65
CA GLY A 75 2.55 9.84 -27.71
C GLY A 75 3.45 8.65 -27.40
N VAL A 76 3.75 8.40 -26.10
CA VAL A 76 4.54 7.23 -25.70
C VAL A 76 3.73 5.96 -25.88
N THR A 77 4.20 5.07 -26.77
CA THR A 77 3.61 3.75 -27.04
C THR A 77 4.47 2.60 -26.53
N GLN A 78 5.64 2.90 -25.97
CA GLN A 78 6.60 1.94 -25.42
C GLN A 78 7.36 2.57 -24.25
N LEU A 79 8.05 1.75 -23.47
CA LEU A 79 8.88 2.25 -22.36
C LEU A 79 9.92 3.25 -22.92
N PRO A 80 9.97 4.50 -22.43
CA PRO A 80 10.89 5.50 -22.97
C PRO A 80 12.35 5.16 -22.63
N ASN A 81 13.29 5.57 -23.48
CA ASN A 81 14.73 5.37 -23.23
C ASN A 81 15.22 6.06 -21.94
N SER A 82 14.49 7.06 -21.46
CA SER A 82 14.73 7.74 -20.18
C SER A 82 14.22 6.99 -18.96
N ALA A 83 13.58 5.84 -19.14
CA ALA A 83 13.09 5.05 -18.02
C ALA A 83 14.24 4.54 -17.15
N VAL A 84 14.13 4.76 -15.86
CA VAL A 84 15.09 4.33 -14.86
C VAL A 84 14.56 3.07 -14.18
N ARG A 85 15.39 2.02 -14.16
CA ARG A 85 15.04 0.80 -13.42
C ARG A 85 14.96 1.10 -11.93
N LEU A 86 13.88 0.65 -11.32
CA LEU A 86 13.71 0.72 -9.88
C LEU A 86 14.37 -0.47 -9.22
N LEU A 87 15.28 -0.17 -8.30
CA LEU A 87 15.86 -1.13 -7.37
C LEU A 87 15.79 -0.49 -5.99
N ARG A 88 14.97 -1.05 -5.14
CA ARG A 88 14.83 -0.56 -3.78
C ARG A 88 16.19 -0.56 -3.08
N PRO A 89 16.67 0.57 -2.56
CA PRO A 89 17.91 0.62 -1.78
C PRO A 89 17.71 -0.13 -0.46
N LYS A 90 18.78 -0.73 0.06
CA LYS A 90 18.77 -1.29 1.41
C LYS A 90 18.58 -0.15 2.43
N HIS A 91 17.76 -0.43 3.43
CA HIS A 91 17.61 0.49 4.56
C HIS A 91 18.94 0.62 5.32
N ALA A 92 19.33 1.86 5.64
CA ALA A 92 20.59 2.14 6.32
C ALA A 92 20.43 3.11 7.52
N ALA A 93 19.21 3.54 7.82
CA ALA A 93 18.92 4.46 8.91
C ALA A 93 18.51 3.72 10.18
N PRO A 94 18.70 4.29 11.38
CA PRO A 94 18.28 3.66 12.64
C PRO A 94 16.75 3.68 12.84
N THR A 95 16.02 4.44 12.03
CA THR A 95 14.59 4.68 12.20
C THR A 95 13.84 4.32 10.91
N TRP A 96 12.86 3.43 11.02
CA TRP A 96 12.03 2.98 9.90
C TRP A 96 10.99 4.03 9.51
N ARG A 97 10.74 4.18 8.23
CA ARG A 97 9.77 5.12 7.65
C ARG A 97 8.53 4.38 7.22
N VAL A 98 7.41 4.65 7.87
CA VAL A 98 6.16 3.92 7.68
C VAL A 98 5.11 4.84 7.05
N CYS A 99 4.54 4.43 5.92
CA CYS A 99 3.46 5.17 5.28
C CYS A 99 2.23 5.24 6.19
N ASP A 100 1.73 6.43 6.41
CA ASP A 100 0.52 6.71 7.18
C ASP A 100 -0.50 7.49 6.35
N SER A 101 -1.75 7.53 6.75
CA SER A 101 -2.76 8.38 6.12
C SER A 101 -2.68 9.80 6.67
N ILE A 102 -2.76 10.79 5.79
CA ILE A 102 -2.82 12.21 6.18
C ILE A 102 -4.04 12.47 7.07
N GLU A 103 -5.17 11.81 6.79
CA GLU A 103 -6.42 12.05 7.49
C GLU A 103 -6.58 11.20 8.76
N GLY A 104 -5.66 10.28 9.03
CA GLY A 104 -5.76 9.39 10.19
C GLY A 104 -6.92 8.40 10.08
N GLY A 105 -7.66 8.22 11.19
CA GLY A 105 -8.81 7.31 11.30
C GLY A 105 -8.44 5.90 11.75
N SER A 106 -9.45 5.06 11.92
CA SER A 106 -9.31 3.75 12.56
C SER A 106 -8.33 2.78 11.88
N ARG A 107 -8.13 2.90 10.57
CA ARG A 107 -7.12 2.11 9.83
C ARG A 107 -5.70 2.55 10.19
N ALA A 108 -5.46 3.87 10.25
CA ALA A 108 -4.18 4.43 10.66
C ALA A 108 -3.86 4.10 12.12
N GLU A 109 -4.85 4.16 13.01
CA GLU A 109 -4.70 3.77 14.42
C GLU A 109 -4.30 2.30 14.57
N ARG A 110 -4.94 1.39 13.82
CA ARG A 110 -4.56 -0.03 13.85
C ARG A 110 -3.15 -0.27 13.32
N MET A 111 -2.77 0.40 12.23
CA MET A 111 -1.40 0.36 11.70
C MET A 111 -0.39 0.81 12.76
N ARG A 112 -0.62 1.97 13.39
CA ARG A 112 0.24 2.49 14.46
C ARG A 112 0.30 1.54 15.66
N GLY A 113 -0.81 0.91 16.01
CA GLY A 113 -0.87 -0.11 17.07
C GLY A 113 0.02 -1.32 16.77
N ILE A 114 -0.02 -1.84 15.54
CA ILE A 114 0.86 -2.92 15.10
C ILE A 114 2.32 -2.45 15.14
N MET A 115 2.64 -1.30 14.52
CA MET A 115 4.01 -0.78 14.50
C MET A 115 4.58 -0.53 15.89
N SER A 116 3.81 0.04 16.81
CA SER A 116 4.23 0.24 18.19
C SER A 116 4.50 -1.09 18.91
N ALA A 117 3.75 -2.13 18.60
CA ALA A 117 3.92 -3.46 19.19
C ALA A 117 5.12 -4.24 18.62
N THR A 118 5.71 -3.81 17.49
CA THR A 118 6.93 -4.44 16.94
C THR A 118 8.18 -4.16 17.77
N GLY A 119 8.19 -3.10 18.56
CA GLY A 119 9.39 -2.61 19.27
C GLY A 119 10.40 -1.87 18.37
N LEU A 120 10.11 -1.71 17.08
CA LEU A 120 10.95 -0.95 16.15
C LEU A 120 10.84 0.56 16.39
N THR A 121 11.93 1.28 16.21
CA THR A 121 11.90 2.75 16.15
C THR A 121 11.44 3.16 14.74
N TRP A 122 10.38 3.95 14.64
CA TRP A 122 9.82 4.35 13.36
C TRP A 122 9.22 5.75 13.36
N ASN A 123 9.11 6.34 12.17
CA ASN A 123 8.45 7.63 11.91
C ASN A 123 7.39 7.48 10.83
N SER A 124 6.34 8.30 10.89
CA SER A 124 5.31 8.38 9.86
C SER A 124 5.80 9.15 8.64
N VAL A 125 5.47 8.62 7.46
CA VAL A 125 5.52 9.30 6.17
C VAL A 125 4.08 9.47 5.70
N SER A 126 3.51 10.67 5.85
CA SER A 126 2.09 10.91 5.61
C SER A 126 1.82 11.14 4.12
N LEU A 127 1.05 10.23 3.53
CA LEU A 127 0.65 10.24 2.14
C LEU A 127 -0.66 9.47 1.97
N ASP A 128 -1.45 9.83 0.95
CA ASP A 128 -2.64 9.07 0.56
C ASP A 128 -2.40 8.35 -0.77
N SER A 129 -3.35 7.51 -1.20
CA SER A 129 -3.35 6.73 -2.44
C SER A 129 -2.31 5.61 -2.56
N GLN A 130 -2.30 4.94 -3.71
CA GLN A 130 -1.28 3.95 -4.08
C GLN A 130 0.11 4.56 -4.35
N CYS A 131 0.24 5.88 -4.31
CA CYS A 131 1.55 6.54 -4.22
C CYS A 131 2.40 5.97 -3.07
N LYS A 132 1.79 5.41 -2.03
CA LYS A 132 2.49 4.71 -0.93
C LYS A 132 3.31 3.52 -1.40
N TYR A 133 2.81 2.75 -2.36
CA TYR A 133 3.58 1.66 -2.98
C TYR A 133 4.78 2.20 -3.77
N ALA A 134 4.59 3.33 -4.46
CA ALA A 134 5.69 3.98 -5.17
C ALA A 134 6.78 4.45 -4.20
N LEU A 135 6.42 5.04 -3.05
CA LEU A 135 7.40 5.43 -2.02
C LEU A 135 8.14 4.23 -1.46
N VAL A 136 7.47 3.09 -1.27
CA VAL A 136 8.14 1.84 -0.85
C VAL A 136 9.08 1.34 -1.94
N ALA A 137 8.66 1.34 -3.20
CA ALA A 137 9.49 0.93 -4.33
C ALA A 137 10.76 1.80 -4.51
N GLU A 138 10.65 3.10 -4.25
CA GLU A 138 11.77 4.07 -4.27
C GLU A 138 12.68 3.97 -3.03
N GLY A 139 12.24 3.29 -1.95
CA GLY A 139 12.92 3.32 -0.67
C GLY A 139 12.84 4.66 0.06
N VAL A 140 11.88 5.52 -0.29
CA VAL A 140 11.53 6.74 0.46
C VAL A 140 10.75 6.40 1.72
N ALA A 141 9.90 5.38 1.65
CA ALA A 141 9.30 4.72 2.79
C ALA A 141 9.78 3.25 2.88
N ASP A 142 9.77 2.69 4.06
CA ASP A 142 10.22 1.33 4.32
C ASP A 142 9.06 0.36 4.50
N CYS A 143 7.88 0.87 4.81
CA CYS A 143 6.69 0.06 5.02
C CYS A 143 5.42 0.82 4.61
N PHE A 144 4.56 0.13 3.90
CA PHE A 144 3.15 0.44 3.76
C PHE A 144 2.34 -0.79 4.18
N MET A 145 1.37 -0.59 5.07
CA MET A 145 0.40 -1.63 5.39
C MET A 145 -1.02 -1.07 5.40
N ARG A 146 -1.94 -1.89 4.92
CA ARG A 146 -3.38 -1.63 4.99
C ARG A 146 -4.01 -2.62 5.97
N VAL A 147 -4.43 -2.12 7.12
CA VAL A 147 -5.11 -2.94 8.13
C VAL A 147 -6.62 -2.78 7.93
N PRO A 148 -7.34 -3.81 7.46
CA PRO A 148 -8.74 -3.68 7.11
C PRO A 148 -9.60 -3.51 8.36
N ALA A 149 -10.77 -2.88 8.18
CA ALA A 149 -11.79 -2.79 9.23
C ALA A 149 -12.52 -4.13 9.41
N SER A 150 -12.70 -4.87 8.29
CA SER A 150 -13.33 -6.18 8.20
C SER A 150 -12.75 -6.92 6.99
N TYR A 151 -12.92 -8.25 6.93
CA TYR A 151 -12.56 -9.04 5.76
C TYR A 151 -13.34 -8.57 4.52
N GLY A 152 -12.71 -8.60 3.34
CA GLY A 152 -13.32 -8.23 2.06
C GLY A 152 -13.58 -6.73 1.86
N ALA A 153 -13.12 -5.88 2.78
CA ALA A 153 -13.32 -4.43 2.67
C ALA A 153 -12.36 -3.75 1.66
N GLU A 154 -11.30 -4.43 1.24
CA GLU A 154 -10.29 -3.88 0.33
C GLU A 154 -10.57 -4.36 -1.10
N LYS A 155 -10.43 -3.44 -2.05
CA LYS A 155 -10.69 -3.71 -3.46
C LYS A 155 -9.42 -4.10 -4.21
N VAL A 156 -9.55 -4.98 -5.21
CA VAL A 156 -8.38 -5.44 -5.99
C VAL A 156 -7.67 -4.30 -6.69
N TRP A 157 -8.41 -3.32 -7.21
CA TRP A 157 -7.83 -2.14 -7.90
C TRP A 157 -7.11 -1.17 -6.97
N ASP A 158 -7.38 -1.20 -5.66
CA ASP A 158 -6.67 -0.40 -4.65
C ASP A 158 -5.27 -0.95 -4.34
N HIS A 159 -4.95 -2.18 -4.80
CA HIS A 159 -3.71 -2.85 -4.39
C HIS A 159 -2.94 -3.51 -5.54
N ALA A 160 -3.61 -4.14 -6.51
CA ALA A 160 -2.94 -4.92 -7.54
C ALA A 160 -1.87 -4.14 -8.31
N PRO A 161 -2.10 -2.89 -8.76
CA PRO A 161 -1.08 -2.12 -9.48
C PRO A 161 0.16 -1.85 -8.65
N GLY A 162 -0.05 -1.31 -7.44
CA GLY A 162 1.05 -0.95 -6.54
C GLY A 162 1.83 -2.15 -6.02
N ALA A 163 1.15 -3.27 -5.78
CA ALA A 163 1.76 -4.50 -5.30
C ALA A 163 2.84 -5.01 -6.27
N VAL A 164 2.53 -5.08 -7.57
CA VAL A 164 3.52 -5.50 -8.60
C VAL A 164 4.68 -4.53 -8.66
N VAL A 165 4.43 -3.21 -8.63
CA VAL A 165 5.49 -2.21 -8.68
C VAL A 165 6.44 -2.34 -7.48
N ALA A 166 5.90 -2.48 -6.28
CA ALA A 166 6.72 -2.61 -5.08
C ALA A 166 7.51 -3.93 -5.05
N GLU A 167 6.86 -5.04 -5.42
CA GLU A 167 7.47 -6.36 -5.43
C GLU A 167 8.62 -6.44 -6.45
N GLU A 168 8.41 -5.95 -7.67
CA GLU A 168 9.42 -5.97 -8.74
C GLU A 168 10.55 -4.95 -8.51
N ALA A 169 10.35 -3.97 -7.64
CA ALA A 169 11.41 -3.09 -7.14
C ALA A 169 12.22 -3.73 -6.00
N GLY A 170 11.79 -4.86 -5.44
CA GLY A 170 12.50 -5.61 -4.39
C GLY A 170 11.91 -5.49 -2.97
N ALA A 171 10.70 -4.97 -2.82
CA ALA A 171 10.00 -5.03 -1.54
C ALA A 171 9.37 -6.41 -1.31
N MET A 172 9.18 -6.78 -0.05
CA MET A 172 8.33 -7.92 0.33
C MET A 172 6.88 -7.50 0.27
N VAL A 173 6.06 -8.25 -0.49
CA VAL A 173 4.63 -7.96 -0.65
C VAL A 173 3.81 -9.19 -0.28
N SER A 174 2.85 -9.03 0.64
CA SER A 174 1.95 -10.08 1.10
C SER A 174 0.70 -9.49 1.76
N ASP A 175 -0.16 -10.35 2.31
CA ASP A 175 -1.10 -9.92 3.34
C ASP A 175 -0.40 -9.82 4.72
N LEU A 176 -1.12 -9.36 5.73
CA LEU A 176 -0.59 -9.19 7.10
C LEU A 176 -0.30 -10.52 7.82
N ALA A 177 -0.78 -11.65 7.27
CA ALA A 177 -0.46 -12.99 7.76
C ALA A 177 0.73 -13.62 7.00
N GLY A 178 1.36 -12.89 6.09
CA GLY A 178 2.48 -13.35 5.28
C GLY A 178 2.07 -14.23 4.09
N LYS A 179 0.78 -14.29 3.73
CA LYS A 179 0.29 -15.04 2.58
C LYS A 179 0.37 -14.19 1.31
N PRO A 180 0.63 -14.79 0.14
CA PRO A 180 0.56 -14.08 -1.12
C PRO A 180 -0.81 -13.41 -1.33
N LEU A 181 -0.83 -12.22 -1.93
CA LEU A 181 -2.08 -11.55 -2.30
C LEU A 181 -2.78 -12.33 -3.41
N ILE A 182 -4.10 -12.52 -3.27
CA ILE A 182 -4.96 -13.20 -4.22
C ILE A 182 -5.97 -12.19 -4.75
N PHE A 183 -5.90 -11.90 -6.04
CA PHE A 183 -6.73 -10.92 -6.73
C PHE A 183 -7.87 -11.61 -7.49
N ALA A 184 -8.75 -12.30 -6.74
CA ALA A 184 -9.92 -12.97 -7.26
C ALA A 184 -11.16 -12.06 -7.16
N GLY A 185 -11.90 -11.90 -8.25
CA GLY A 185 -13.09 -11.02 -8.27
C GLY A 185 -12.73 -9.54 -8.02
N ASP A 186 -13.57 -8.86 -7.24
CA ASP A 186 -13.47 -7.40 -6.99
C ASP A 186 -12.85 -7.05 -5.63
N SER A 187 -12.68 -8.03 -4.75
CA SER A 187 -12.26 -7.81 -3.36
C SER A 187 -11.18 -8.79 -2.93
N LEU A 188 -10.35 -8.37 -1.97
CA LEU A 188 -9.30 -9.19 -1.35
C LEU A 188 -9.89 -10.08 -0.23
N ASP A 189 -10.91 -10.87 -0.55
CA ASP A 189 -11.67 -11.65 0.44
C ASP A 189 -10.85 -12.78 1.10
N GLN A 190 -9.80 -13.24 0.42
CA GLN A 190 -8.92 -14.31 0.89
C GLN A 190 -7.71 -13.79 1.67
N ASN A 191 -7.54 -12.47 1.75
CA ASN A 191 -6.39 -11.83 2.38
C ASN A 191 -6.78 -10.99 3.59
N VAL A 192 -5.87 -10.96 4.55
CA VAL A 192 -5.99 -10.12 5.75
C VAL A 192 -5.20 -8.82 5.54
N GLY A 193 -5.81 -7.86 4.87
CA GLY A 193 -5.16 -6.60 4.52
C GLY A 193 -4.01 -6.78 3.53
N THR A 194 -3.12 -5.77 3.47
CA THR A 194 -1.96 -5.79 2.59
C THR A 194 -0.73 -5.23 3.29
N LEU A 195 0.43 -5.74 2.92
CA LEU A 195 1.75 -5.32 3.40
C LEU A 195 2.70 -5.21 2.22
N ALA A 196 3.40 -4.10 2.12
CA ALA A 196 4.57 -3.92 1.26
C ALA A 196 5.67 -3.28 2.10
N CYS A 197 6.79 -3.94 2.29
CA CYS A 197 7.84 -3.41 3.15
C CYS A 197 9.23 -3.91 2.80
N ASP A 198 10.23 -3.33 3.48
CA ASP A 198 11.60 -3.82 3.46
C ASP A 198 11.69 -5.26 4.02
N GLY A 199 12.51 -6.10 3.38
CA GLY A 199 12.66 -7.50 3.77
C GLY A 199 13.20 -7.71 5.19
N GLU A 200 13.94 -6.75 5.73
CA GLU A 200 14.51 -6.85 7.08
C GLU A 200 13.43 -6.77 8.17
N ILE A 201 12.43 -5.89 8.01
CA ILE A 201 11.35 -5.73 8.99
C ILE A 201 10.14 -6.64 8.71
N TYR A 202 10.08 -7.26 7.53
CA TYR A 202 8.96 -8.09 7.13
C TYR A 202 8.58 -9.18 8.14
N PRO A 203 9.52 -10.01 8.66
CA PRO A 203 9.17 -11.09 9.58
C PRO A 203 8.56 -10.59 10.89
N VAL A 204 9.10 -9.50 11.45
CA VAL A 204 8.61 -8.95 12.72
C VAL A 204 7.24 -8.30 12.56
N ILE A 205 6.98 -7.64 11.42
CA ILE A 205 5.67 -7.06 11.15
C ILE A 205 4.61 -8.16 11.00
N CYS A 206 4.86 -9.22 10.22
CA CYS A 206 3.92 -10.34 10.04
C CYS A 206 3.60 -11.04 11.36
N ALA A 207 4.61 -11.33 12.18
CA ALA A 207 4.42 -11.98 13.48
C ALA A 207 3.58 -11.11 14.43
N THR A 208 3.87 -9.80 14.48
CA THR A 208 3.17 -8.85 15.33
C THR A 208 1.73 -8.63 14.85
N ALA A 209 1.52 -8.47 13.54
CA ALA A 209 0.20 -8.28 12.96
C ALA A 209 -0.71 -9.49 13.20
N SER A 210 -0.20 -10.72 13.01
CA SER A 210 -0.94 -11.96 13.26
C SER A 210 -1.41 -12.04 14.73
N THR A 211 -0.53 -11.68 15.68
CA THR A 211 -0.88 -11.66 17.11
C THR A 211 -1.92 -10.58 17.44
N HIS A 212 -1.77 -9.40 16.86
CA HIS A 212 -2.64 -8.24 17.10
C HIS A 212 -4.05 -8.49 16.54
N LEU A 213 -4.15 -9.03 15.34
CA LEU A 213 -5.40 -9.35 14.67
C LEU A 213 -6.14 -10.53 15.34
N GLY A 214 -5.40 -11.57 15.79
CA GLY A 214 -5.99 -12.69 16.53
C GLY A 214 -6.57 -12.30 17.89
N ARG A 215 -6.05 -11.26 18.54
CA ARG A 215 -6.64 -10.70 19.78
C ARG A 215 -7.92 -9.91 19.49
N ALA A 216 -7.97 -9.19 18.37
CA ALA A 216 -9.13 -8.39 18.00
C ALA A 216 -10.35 -9.28 17.67
N THR A 217 -10.16 -10.42 16.99
CA THR A 217 -11.24 -11.39 16.72
C THR A 217 -11.80 -12.01 18.00
N LYS A 218 -10.95 -12.44 18.92
CA LYS A 218 -11.39 -12.99 20.22
C LYS A 218 -12.17 -11.99 21.06
N SER A 219 -11.79 -10.71 21.03
CA SER A 219 -12.51 -9.64 21.77
C SER A 219 -13.90 -9.35 21.21
N LEU A 220 -14.11 -9.55 19.90
CA LEU A 220 -15.42 -9.40 19.27
C LEU A 220 -16.33 -10.60 19.57
N GLU A 221 -15.81 -11.81 19.58
CA GLU A 221 -16.54 -13.02 19.93
C GLU A 221 -17.01 -13.00 21.40
N SER A 222 -16.16 -12.55 22.33
CA SER A 222 -16.51 -12.45 23.75
C SER A 222 -17.62 -11.44 24.02
N LYS A 223 -17.70 -10.34 23.25
CA LYS A 223 -18.77 -9.33 23.38
C LYS A 223 -20.11 -9.78 22.77
N SER A 224 -20.10 -10.72 21.82
CA SER A 224 -21.31 -11.25 21.21
C SER A 224 -22.01 -12.33 22.08
N THR A 225 -21.33 -12.86 23.09
CA THR A 225 -21.82 -13.91 24.00
C THR A 225 -22.38 -13.37 25.33
N GLU A 226 -22.35 -12.06 25.59
CA GLU A 226 -23.06 -11.51 26.76
C GLU A 226 -24.58 -11.55 26.52
N PRO A 227 -25.36 -12.21 27.38
CA PRO A 227 -26.81 -12.27 27.24
C PRO A 227 -27.39 -10.87 27.46
N LYS A 228 -28.14 -10.39 26.47
CA LYS A 228 -28.97 -9.18 26.66
C LYS A 228 -29.87 -9.38 27.89
N SER A 229 -29.57 -8.70 28.97
CA SER A 229 -30.45 -8.66 30.13
C SER A 229 -31.81 -8.10 29.69
N THR A 230 -32.79 -8.96 29.58
CA THR A 230 -34.22 -8.60 29.46
C THR A 230 -34.66 -7.97 30.77
N GLY A 231 -34.59 -6.65 30.85
CA GLY A 231 -35.25 -5.89 31.88
C GLY A 231 -36.77 -5.93 31.65
N LEU A 232 -37.45 -6.91 32.23
CA LEU A 232 -38.86 -6.86 32.50
C LEU A 232 -39.04 -5.92 33.70
N GLN A 233 -39.51 -4.71 33.41
CA GLN A 233 -40.15 -3.87 34.44
C GLN A 233 -41.66 -4.08 34.28
N GLY A 234 -42.27 -4.60 35.37
CA GLY A 234 -43.68 -4.63 35.58
C GLY A 234 -44.27 -3.25 35.96
#